data_beec5b6e56ea6832cdc06d9dc04a358f
#
_entry.id   beec5b6e56ea6832cdc06d9dc04a358f
#
_cell.length_a   1.000
_cell.length_b   1.000
_cell.length_c   1.000
_cell.angle_alpha   90.00
_cell.angle_beta   90.00
_cell.angle_gamma   90.00
#
_symmetry.space_group_name_H-M   'P 1'
#
loop_
_entity.id
_entity.type
_entity.pdbx_description
1 polymer ?
#
loop_
_entity_poly.entity_id
_entity_poly.type
_entity_poly.pdbx_seq_one_letter_code
_entity_poly.pdbx_strand_id
1 'polypeptide(L)'
;MEEKNKPGETVPEPGESERISAERKAALQDIDRKREEKEKLRQTQKQEAVKVHGSLSAYMNWPLLVCISLLILSIIITMIDWMAGVAASACSIVLIIGLMALSIYYHRRINSDMVGFGAGYAQIQKQLLQEMEFPYGVADEIGRLIWMNQSFQRIVQLNNNAHKNLGTLFPGIDRQFPKNQRTSQVHSEYLGRKYQITIKAVSIRDIVETVVDEEDQGKKAPMMYAVYLSDETQMLEWKQKVEDEKLVAALIYLDNYDEVLDSIEETRRPLLIALIDRQITKYISAYHGVIKKLENDKYFAIVSNEHLKEMQANDFSLLEDVKTISIGNTINVTISIGLGINGGTYSKNYDYARMAIDMALGRGGDQVVLKNQDEITYYGGR
;
A
#
# COMPACT_ATOMS: atom_id res chain seq x y z
N MET A 1 66.45 -14.12 39.71
CA MET A 1 65.92 -12.98 40.50
C MET A 1 64.97 -12.24 39.59
N GLU A 2 63.69 -12.65 39.60
CA GLU A 2 62.57 -12.05 38.84
C GLU A 2 61.58 -11.54 39.85
N GLU A 3 61.43 -10.23 39.87
CA GLU A 3 60.52 -9.51 40.75
C GLU A 3 59.17 -9.37 40.02
N LYS A 4 58.12 -10.00 40.52
CA LYS A 4 56.74 -9.93 40.07
C LYS A 4 56.13 -8.58 40.39
N ASN A 5 55.81 -7.79 39.38
CA ASN A 5 55.04 -6.58 39.47
C ASN A 5 53.52 -6.92 39.57
N LYS A 6 52.88 -6.56 40.70
CA LYS A 6 51.44 -6.59 40.91
C LYS A 6 50.78 -5.35 40.26
N PRO A 7 49.65 -5.45 39.54
CA PRO A 7 48.90 -4.29 39.10
C PRO A 7 48.19 -3.60 40.27
N GLY A 8 48.33 -2.31 40.38
CA GLY A 8 47.77 -1.44 41.42
C GLY A 8 46.21 -1.40 41.36
N GLU A 9 45.61 -1.56 42.49
CA GLU A 9 44.22 -1.20 42.75
C GLU A 9 44.10 0.31 42.69
N THR A 10 43.36 0.83 41.71
CA THR A 10 42.92 2.22 41.65
C THR A 10 41.79 2.43 42.64
N VAL A 11 42.04 3.17 43.68
CA VAL A 11 41.06 3.67 44.65
C VAL A 11 40.13 4.65 43.94
N PRO A 12 38.79 4.41 43.94
CA PRO A 12 37.84 5.35 43.28
C PRO A 12 37.82 6.69 44.00
N GLU A 13 37.72 7.77 43.19
CA GLU A 13 37.62 9.14 43.69
C GLU A 13 36.34 9.34 44.52
N PRO A 14 36.35 10.22 45.57
CA PRO A 14 35.23 10.36 46.50
C PRO A 14 33.89 10.83 45.93
N GLY A 15 33.80 11.15 44.65
CA GLY A 15 32.56 11.55 43.96
C GLY A 15 31.86 10.41 43.18
N GLU A 16 32.55 9.32 42.91
CA GLU A 16 32.03 8.21 42.08
C GLU A 16 31.12 7.26 42.89
N SER A 17 31.42 7.02 44.14
CA SER A 17 30.59 6.20 45.07
C SER A 17 29.23 6.85 45.39
N GLU A 18 29.17 8.18 45.47
CA GLU A 18 27.92 8.92 45.66
C GLU A 18 27.04 8.91 44.39
N ARG A 19 27.63 9.02 43.21
CA ARG A 19 26.91 8.89 41.92
C ARG A 19 26.29 7.50 41.75
N ILE A 20 27.05 6.46 41.98
CA ILE A 20 26.57 5.06 41.89
C ILE A 20 25.45 4.78 42.92
N SER A 21 25.53 5.38 44.09
CA SER A 21 24.47 5.25 45.10
C SER A 21 23.21 6.03 44.75
N ALA A 22 23.33 7.16 44.09
CA ALA A 22 22.19 7.96 43.61
C ALA A 22 21.51 7.30 42.40
N GLU A 23 22.26 6.72 41.47
CA GLU A 23 21.71 5.97 40.32
C GLU A 23 21.00 4.69 40.79
N ARG A 24 21.56 3.95 41.79
CA ARG A 24 20.88 2.82 42.36
C ARG A 24 19.58 3.18 43.09
N LYS A 25 19.54 4.30 43.80
CA LYS A 25 18.30 4.79 44.43
C LYS A 25 17.26 5.19 43.40
N ALA A 26 17.65 5.87 42.32
CA ALA A 26 16.75 6.24 41.22
C ALA A 26 16.19 5.00 40.49
N ALA A 27 17.03 4.00 40.24
CA ALA A 27 16.60 2.74 39.61
C ALA A 27 15.65 1.93 40.51
N LEU A 28 15.87 1.91 41.83
CA LEU A 28 14.96 1.27 42.79
C LEU A 28 13.61 1.99 42.85
N GLN A 29 13.60 3.32 42.86
CA GLN A 29 12.35 4.10 42.84
C GLN A 29 11.55 3.90 41.53
N ASP A 30 12.22 3.72 40.40
CA ASP A 30 11.54 3.44 39.11
C ASP A 30 10.94 2.02 39.07
N ILE A 31 11.61 1.05 39.69
CA ILE A 31 11.09 -0.32 39.86
C ILE A 31 9.88 -0.35 40.80
N ASP A 32 9.92 0.37 41.89
CA ASP A 32 8.81 0.45 42.85
C ASP A 32 7.60 1.17 42.23
N ARG A 33 7.84 2.25 41.50
CA ARG A 33 6.79 2.97 40.75
C ARG A 33 6.11 2.07 39.70
N LYS A 34 6.89 1.29 38.95
CA LYS A 34 6.35 0.30 37.99
C LYS A 34 5.60 -0.85 38.66
N ARG A 35 5.98 -1.21 39.86
CA ARG A 35 5.21 -2.20 40.66
C ARG A 35 3.88 -1.64 41.15
N GLU A 36 3.86 -0.43 41.66
CA GLU A 36 2.61 0.25 42.06
C GLU A 36 1.67 0.50 40.88
N GLU A 37 2.17 0.93 39.72
CA GLU A 37 1.36 1.04 38.52
C GLU A 37 0.77 -0.30 38.06
N LYS A 38 1.56 -1.37 38.14
CA LYS A 38 1.12 -2.72 37.81
C LYS A 38 0.09 -3.28 38.80
N GLU A 39 0.20 -2.93 40.06
CA GLU A 39 -0.80 -3.28 41.08
C GLU A 39 -2.08 -2.45 40.95
N LYS A 40 -1.97 -1.16 40.65
CA LYS A 40 -3.14 -0.32 40.32
C LYS A 40 -3.87 -0.83 39.10
N LEU A 41 -3.15 -1.18 38.01
CA LEU A 41 -3.76 -1.79 36.82
C LEU A 41 -4.45 -3.13 37.17
N ARG A 42 -3.85 -3.96 38.03
CA ARG A 42 -4.47 -5.22 38.46
C ARG A 42 -5.69 -4.99 39.33
N GLN A 43 -5.71 -3.93 40.15
CA GLN A 43 -6.88 -3.57 40.98
C GLN A 43 -8.00 -2.98 40.12
N THR A 44 -7.68 -2.15 39.13
CA THR A 44 -8.66 -1.59 38.15
C THR A 44 -9.27 -2.72 37.31
N GLN A 45 -8.45 -3.67 36.83
CA GLN A 45 -8.94 -4.86 36.13
C GLN A 45 -9.78 -5.81 37.01
N LYS A 46 -9.58 -5.82 38.31
CA LYS A 46 -10.42 -6.58 39.25
C LYS A 46 -11.76 -5.90 39.56
N GLN A 47 -11.87 -4.59 39.40
CA GLN A 47 -13.11 -3.83 39.67
C GLN A 47 -14.06 -3.76 38.46
N GLU A 48 -13.56 -3.95 37.23
CA GLU A 48 -14.42 -4.16 36.04
C GLU A 48 -14.87 -5.63 36.01
N ALA A 49 -15.73 -6.00 36.96
CA ALA A 49 -16.50 -7.23 36.84
C ALA A 49 -17.36 -7.12 35.59
N VAL A 50 -17.01 -7.88 34.55
CA VAL A 50 -17.80 -7.97 33.31
C VAL A 50 -19.22 -8.34 33.69
N LYS A 51 -20.16 -7.37 33.60
CA LYS A 51 -21.57 -7.64 33.77
C LYS A 51 -22.02 -8.49 32.59
N VAL A 52 -22.16 -9.79 32.85
CA VAL A 52 -22.65 -10.75 31.87
C VAL A 52 -24.13 -10.47 31.62
N HIS A 53 -24.48 -9.98 30.43
CA HIS A 53 -25.85 -9.72 30.02
C HIS A 53 -26.34 -10.86 29.10
N GLY A 54 -27.66 -11.16 29.15
CA GLY A 54 -28.30 -12.11 28.24
C GLY A 54 -28.52 -13.50 28.79
N SER A 55 -28.63 -14.50 27.93
CA SER A 55 -28.98 -15.92 28.28
C SER A 55 -28.01 -16.58 29.28
N LEU A 56 -26.77 -16.12 29.28
CA LEU A 56 -25.75 -16.63 30.25
C LEU A 56 -26.04 -16.20 31.70
N SER A 57 -26.55 -14.96 31.87
CA SER A 57 -27.00 -14.48 33.21
C SER A 57 -28.19 -15.29 33.73
N ALA A 58 -29.13 -15.64 32.87
CA ALA A 58 -30.26 -16.49 33.25
C ALA A 58 -29.80 -17.91 33.63
N TYR A 59 -28.85 -18.48 32.90
CA TYR A 59 -28.25 -19.78 33.23
C TYR A 59 -27.47 -19.76 34.54
N MET A 60 -26.81 -18.65 34.85
CA MET A 60 -26.07 -18.50 36.11
C MET A 60 -26.97 -18.38 37.34
N ASN A 61 -28.23 -17.97 37.19
CA ASN A 61 -29.19 -17.77 38.27
C ASN A 61 -30.11 -18.97 38.50
N TRP A 62 -30.03 -20.08 37.70
CA TRP A 62 -30.88 -21.25 37.87
C TRP A 62 -30.77 -21.92 39.25
N PRO A 63 -29.58 -21.96 39.94
CA PRO A 63 -29.51 -22.55 41.29
C PRO A 63 -30.39 -21.82 42.28
N LEU A 64 -30.60 -20.50 42.10
CA LEU A 64 -31.48 -19.69 42.92
C LEU A 64 -32.96 -20.14 42.78
N LEU A 65 -33.40 -20.46 41.56
CA LEU A 65 -34.74 -21.00 41.31
C LEU A 65 -34.95 -22.36 41.99
N VAL A 66 -33.92 -23.22 41.95
CA VAL A 66 -33.97 -24.53 42.64
C VAL A 66 -34.04 -24.34 44.14
N CYS A 67 -33.27 -23.41 44.71
CA CYS A 67 -33.33 -23.11 46.16
C CYS A 67 -34.73 -22.62 46.58
N ILE A 68 -35.36 -21.74 45.80
CA ILE A 68 -36.71 -21.25 46.07
C ILE A 68 -37.73 -22.39 45.98
N SER A 69 -37.63 -23.28 45.00
CA SER A 69 -38.54 -24.43 44.87
C SER A 69 -38.42 -25.41 46.00
N LEU A 70 -37.21 -25.66 46.52
CA LEU A 70 -36.99 -26.52 47.71
C LEU A 70 -37.59 -25.92 48.95
N LEU A 71 -37.51 -24.59 49.14
CA LEU A 71 -38.16 -23.90 50.28
C LEU A 71 -39.68 -24.01 50.23
N ILE A 72 -40.28 -23.79 49.08
CA ILE A 72 -41.73 -23.92 48.88
C ILE A 72 -42.19 -25.35 49.19
N LEU A 73 -41.47 -26.35 48.68
CA LEU A 73 -41.77 -27.76 48.88
C LEU A 73 -41.69 -28.12 50.38
N SER A 74 -40.68 -27.63 51.10
CA SER A 74 -40.52 -27.81 52.53
C SER A 74 -41.69 -27.24 53.33
N ILE A 75 -42.21 -26.06 52.95
CA ILE A 75 -43.34 -25.44 53.61
C ILE A 75 -44.62 -26.27 53.39
N ILE A 76 -44.84 -26.79 52.18
CA ILE A 76 -46.02 -27.62 51.87
C ILE A 76 -46.01 -28.92 52.72
N ILE A 77 -44.85 -29.57 52.83
CA ILE A 77 -44.70 -30.80 53.64
C ILE A 77 -45.00 -30.51 55.15
N THR A 78 -44.54 -29.38 55.69
CA THR A 78 -44.80 -28.97 57.04
C THR A 78 -46.30 -28.77 57.37
N MET A 79 -47.07 -28.28 56.33
CA MET A 79 -48.53 -28.11 56.46
C MET A 79 -49.28 -29.44 56.51
N ILE A 80 -48.72 -30.53 55.98
CA ILE A 80 -49.34 -31.87 55.95
C ILE A 80 -49.00 -32.66 57.19
N ASP A 81 -47.72 -32.69 57.59
CA ASP A 81 -47.22 -33.39 58.81
C ASP A 81 -46.07 -32.63 59.42
N TRP A 82 -46.22 -32.20 60.71
CA TRP A 82 -45.24 -31.40 61.40
C TRP A 82 -43.90 -32.18 61.59
N MET A 83 -43.89 -33.46 61.93
CA MET A 83 -42.67 -34.19 62.14
C MET A 83 -41.91 -34.45 60.79
N ALA A 84 -42.61 -34.79 59.73
CA ALA A 84 -42.02 -34.93 58.42
C ALA A 84 -41.54 -33.57 57.85
N GLY A 85 -42.24 -32.49 58.17
CA GLY A 85 -41.84 -31.13 57.80
C GLY A 85 -40.55 -30.63 58.39
N VAL A 86 -40.30 -30.94 59.68
CA VAL A 86 -39.02 -30.61 60.34
C VAL A 86 -37.85 -31.36 59.75
N ALA A 87 -38.01 -32.63 59.41
CA ALA A 87 -36.97 -33.42 58.74
C ALA A 87 -36.70 -32.92 57.32
N ALA A 88 -37.76 -32.62 56.56
CA ALA A 88 -37.66 -32.04 55.18
C ALA A 88 -37.00 -30.67 55.15
N SER A 89 -37.28 -29.80 56.12
CA SER A 89 -36.66 -28.49 56.27
C SER A 89 -35.16 -28.55 56.53
N ALA A 90 -34.77 -29.46 57.47
CA ALA A 90 -33.35 -29.71 57.78
C ALA A 90 -32.57 -30.22 56.54
N CYS A 91 -33.13 -31.18 55.79
CA CYS A 91 -32.52 -31.64 54.49
C CYS A 91 -32.44 -30.55 53.46
N SER A 92 -33.50 -29.74 53.32
CA SER A 92 -33.53 -28.62 52.36
C SER A 92 -32.46 -27.56 52.65
N ILE A 93 -32.23 -27.21 53.91
CA ILE A 93 -31.19 -26.26 54.32
C ILE A 93 -29.80 -26.78 53.96
N VAL A 94 -29.50 -28.07 54.18
CA VAL A 94 -28.20 -28.67 53.85
C VAL A 94 -28.00 -28.65 52.32
N LEU A 95 -29.04 -28.99 51.53
CA LEU A 95 -28.97 -28.95 50.08
C LEU A 95 -28.79 -27.52 49.53
N ILE A 96 -29.49 -26.53 50.09
CA ILE A 96 -29.34 -25.12 49.71
C ILE A 96 -27.92 -24.60 49.97
N ILE A 97 -27.35 -24.93 51.16
CA ILE A 97 -25.96 -24.56 51.49
C ILE A 97 -24.99 -25.20 50.47
N GLY A 98 -25.16 -26.48 50.17
CA GLY A 98 -24.34 -27.22 49.21
C GLY A 98 -24.43 -26.63 47.80
N LEU A 99 -25.66 -26.36 47.32
CA LEU A 99 -25.89 -25.73 45.98
C LEU A 99 -25.31 -24.33 45.93
N MET A 100 -25.42 -23.54 46.98
CA MET A 100 -24.89 -22.18 47.01
C MET A 100 -23.35 -22.18 47.02
N ALA A 101 -22.72 -23.07 47.80
CA ALA A 101 -21.26 -23.23 47.80
C ALA A 101 -20.74 -23.68 46.41
N LEU A 102 -21.44 -24.63 45.79
CA LEU A 102 -21.12 -25.13 44.45
C LEU A 102 -21.31 -24.02 43.38
N SER A 103 -22.39 -23.25 43.45
CA SER A 103 -22.65 -22.12 42.56
C SER A 103 -21.56 -21.05 42.66
N ILE A 104 -21.14 -20.66 43.87
CA ILE A 104 -20.05 -19.70 44.10
C ILE A 104 -18.73 -20.21 43.52
N TYR A 105 -18.43 -21.51 43.72
CA TYR A 105 -17.21 -22.11 43.17
C TYR A 105 -17.18 -22.09 41.65
N TYR A 106 -18.25 -22.55 40.98
CA TYR A 106 -18.32 -22.55 39.51
C TYR A 106 -18.39 -21.15 38.92
N HIS A 107 -19.09 -20.20 39.56
CA HIS A 107 -19.18 -18.83 39.13
C HIS A 107 -17.80 -18.15 39.03
N ARG A 108 -16.96 -18.34 40.06
CA ARG A 108 -15.59 -17.81 40.06
C ARG A 108 -14.73 -18.45 38.98
N ARG A 109 -14.87 -19.73 38.73
CA ARG A 109 -14.08 -20.47 37.75
C ARG A 109 -14.48 -20.09 36.32
N ILE A 110 -15.77 -20.06 35.99
CA ILE A 110 -16.29 -19.69 34.68
C ILE A 110 -15.89 -18.25 34.31
N ASN A 111 -16.03 -17.31 35.25
CA ASN A 111 -15.61 -15.92 34.99
C ASN A 111 -14.10 -15.83 34.74
N SER A 112 -13.28 -16.54 35.49
CA SER A 112 -11.82 -16.56 35.26
C SER A 112 -11.46 -17.13 33.89
N ASP A 113 -12.11 -18.24 33.52
CA ASP A 113 -11.85 -18.92 32.24
C ASP A 113 -12.34 -18.08 31.04
N MET A 114 -13.49 -17.39 31.16
CA MET A 114 -13.99 -16.47 30.12
C MET A 114 -13.09 -15.25 29.94
N VAL A 115 -12.64 -14.63 31.03
CA VAL A 115 -11.70 -13.50 30.95
C VAL A 115 -10.37 -13.95 30.36
N GLY A 116 -9.87 -15.14 30.76
CA GLY A 116 -8.67 -15.74 30.19
C GLY A 116 -8.79 -16.02 28.70
N PHE A 117 -9.93 -16.59 28.28
CA PHE A 117 -10.22 -16.83 26.86
C PHE A 117 -10.32 -15.52 26.05
N GLY A 118 -11.05 -14.54 26.56
CA GLY A 118 -11.18 -13.23 25.90
C GLY A 118 -9.85 -12.50 25.78
N ALA A 119 -9.02 -12.53 26.83
CA ALA A 119 -7.69 -11.94 26.79
C ALA A 119 -6.76 -12.70 25.82
N GLY A 120 -6.79 -14.02 25.81
CA GLY A 120 -6.02 -14.84 24.89
C GLY A 120 -6.43 -14.60 23.42
N TYR A 121 -7.73 -14.54 23.14
CA TYR A 121 -8.24 -14.26 21.81
C TYR A 121 -7.84 -12.86 21.32
N ALA A 122 -7.98 -11.83 22.17
CA ALA A 122 -7.54 -10.48 21.87
C ALA A 122 -6.02 -10.40 21.61
N GLN A 123 -5.22 -11.17 22.35
CA GLN A 123 -3.77 -11.22 22.15
C GLN A 123 -3.42 -11.89 20.81
N ILE A 124 -4.09 -12.98 20.44
CA ILE A 124 -3.91 -13.64 19.14
C ILE A 124 -4.31 -12.70 18.00
N GLN A 125 -5.46 -12.03 18.09
CA GLN A 125 -5.88 -11.05 17.09
C GLN A 125 -4.86 -9.92 16.94
N LYS A 126 -4.36 -9.38 18.06
CA LYS A 126 -3.34 -8.33 18.03
C LYS A 126 -2.06 -8.81 17.36
N GLN A 127 -1.63 -10.01 17.67
CA GLN A 127 -0.41 -10.60 17.08
C GLN A 127 -0.60 -10.84 15.58
N LEU A 128 -1.71 -11.42 15.14
CA LEU A 128 -2.03 -11.63 13.72
C LEU A 128 -2.04 -10.31 12.95
N LEU A 129 -2.68 -9.27 13.47
CA LEU A 129 -2.69 -7.94 12.86
C LEU A 129 -1.29 -7.32 12.80
N GLN A 130 -0.46 -7.56 13.81
CA GLN A 130 0.90 -7.02 13.87
C GLN A 130 1.86 -7.70 12.89
N GLU A 131 1.68 -9.01 12.66
CA GLU A 131 2.51 -9.82 11.78
C GLU A 131 2.02 -9.84 10.31
N MET A 132 0.85 -9.25 10.03
CA MET A 132 0.36 -9.13 8.64
C MET A 132 1.43 -8.48 7.74
N GLU A 133 1.70 -9.12 6.61
CA GLU A 133 2.63 -8.59 5.60
C GLU A 133 2.12 -7.32 4.95
N PHE A 134 0.80 -7.16 4.87
CA PHE A 134 0.17 -5.99 4.29
C PHE A 134 0.28 -4.78 5.24
N PRO A 135 0.84 -3.64 4.80
CA PRO A 135 1.02 -2.46 5.64
C PRO A 135 -0.32 -1.86 6.05
N TYR A 136 -0.60 -1.90 7.34
CA TYR A 136 -1.86 -1.45 7.92
C TYR A 136 -1.63 -0.55 9.12
N GLY A 137 -2.39 0.54 9.18
CA GLY A 137 -2.37 1.49 10.29
C GLY A 137 -3.78 1.98 10.66
N VAL A 138 -3.87 2.59 11.82
CA VAL A 138 -5.08 3.26 12.32
C VAL A 138 -4.73 4.70 12.65
N ALA A 139 -5.53 5.64 12.15
CA ALA A 139 -5.39 7.07 12.40
C ALA A 139 -6.64 7.65 13.06
N ASP A 140 -6.47 8.79 13.74
CA ASP A 140 -7.57 9.60 14.29
C ASP A 140 -8.18 10.55 13.25
N GLU A 141 -9.18 11.33 13.66
CA GLU A 141 -9.91 12.30 12.82
C GLU A 141 -9.03 13.41 12.23
N ILE A 142 -7.87 13.66 12.79
CA ILE A 142 -6.92 14.66 12.33
C ILE A 142 -5.71 14.04 11.59
N GLY A 143 -5.80 12.75 11.28
CA GLY A 143 -4.78 12.03 10.52
C GLY A 143 -3.54 11.62 11.33
N ARG A 144 -3.58 11.65 12.66
CA ARG A 144 -2.46 11.14 13.48
C ARG A 144 -2.55 9.62 13.56
N LEU A 145 -1.46 8.95 13.26
CA LEU A 145 -1.32 7.50 13.41
C LEU A 145 -1.34 7.13 14.89
N ILE A 146 -2.36 6.35 15.28
CA ILE A 146 -2.54 5.80 16.63
C ILE A 146 -1.82 4.47 16.75
N TRP A 147 -1.88 3.66 15.70
CA TRP A 147 -1.30 2.32 15.67
C TRP A 147 -0.85 1.95 14.26
N MET A 148 0.19 1.12 14.17
CA MET A 148 0.74 0.60 12.92
C MET A 148 1.20 -0.85 13.11
N ASN A 149 0.98 -1.71 12.11
CA ASN A 149 1.58 -3.04 12.12
C ASN A 149 3.08 -2.98 11.74
N GLN A 150 3.77 -4.11 11.87
CA GLN A 150 5.21 -4.19 11.63
C GLN A 150 5.58 -3.84 10.17
N SER A 151 4.75 -4.22 9.19
CA SER A 151 4.99 -3.90 7.78
C SER A 151 4.88 -2.41 7.48
N PHE A 152 3.89 -1.72 8.07
CA PHE A 152 3.77 -0.26 7.98
C PHE A 152 4.96 0.45 8.63
N GLN A 153 5.37 0.01 9.84
CA GLN A 153 6.52 0.58 10.56
C GLN A 153 7.81 0.47 9.76
N ARG A 154 8.04 -0.65 9.07
CA ARG A 154 9.21 -0.84 8.19
C ARG A 154 9.25 0.16 7.04
N ILE A 155 8.11 0.45 6.43
CA ILE A 155 8.01 1.42 5.33
C ILE A 155 8.32 2.83 5.83
N VAL A 156 7.64 3.27 6.90
CA VAL A 156 7.79 4.65 7.41
C VAL A 156 9.01 4.84 8.29
N GLN A 157 9.75 3.76 8.62
CA GLN A 157 10.93 3.73 9.49
C GLN A 157 10.66 4.35 10.87
N LEU A 158 9.47 4.12 11.41
CA LEU A 158 9.01 4.68 12.68
C LEU A 158 8.53 3.56 13.63
N ASN A 159 8.73 3.79 14.93
CA ASN A 159 8.17 2.93 15.97
C ASN A 159 6.74 3.36 16.33
N ASN A 160 5.93 2.46 16.90
CA ASN A 160 4.53 2.74 17.32
C ASN A 160 4.37 3.92 18.28
N ASN A 161 5.43 4.33 18.97
CA ASN A 161 5.39 5.47 19.89
C ASN A 161 5.53 6.84 19.20
N ALA A 162 5.79 6.87 17.89
CA ALA A 162 5.92 8.10 17.13
C ALA A 162 4.56 8.49 16.53
N HIS A 163 3.80 9.30 17.27
CA HIS A 163 2.54 9.88 16.79
C HIS A 163 2.83 10.91 15.69
N LYS A 164 2.97 10.46 14.44
CA LYS A 164 3.12 11.35 13.30
C LYS A 164 1.82 11.47 12.50
N ASN A 165 1.64 12.63 11.90
CA ASN A 165 0.50 12.87 11.02
C ASN A 165 0.76 12.25 9.65
N LEU A 166 -0.26 11.60 9.07
CA LEU A 166 -0.21 10.99 7.72
C LEU A 166 0.17 11.99 6.65
N GLY A 167 -0.33 13.24 6.73
CA GLY A 167 -0.01 14.29 5.78
C GLY A 167 1.46 14.73 5.83
N THR A 168 2.14 14.57 6.98
CA THR A 168 3.58 14.81 7.09
C THR A 168 4.40 13.70 6.43
N LEU A 169 3.92 12.45 6.50
CA LEU A 169 4.58 11.29 5.89
C LEU A 169 4.31 11.22 4.38
N PHE A 170 3.05 11.49 4.00
CA PHE A 170 2.57 11.34 2.64
C PHE A 170 1.96 12.65 2.15
N PRO A 171 2.70 13.47 1.40
CA PRO A 171 2.22 14.73 0.88
C PRO A 171 0.94 14.56 0.04
N GLY A 172 -0.03 15.43 0.25
CA GLY A 172 -1.31 15.42 -0.47
C GLY A 172 -2.48 14.75 0.27
N ILE A 173 -2.23 13.99 1.36
CA ILE A 173 -3.30 13.39 2.16
C ILE A 173 -4.16 14.45 2.87
N ASP A 174 -3.57 15.50 3.42
CA ASP A 174 -4.28 16.54 4.18
C ASP A 174 -5.43 17.19 3.40
N ARG A 175 -5.31 17.26 2.07
CA ARG A 175 -6.38 17.78 1.19
C ARG A 175 -7.48 16.77 0.90
N GLN A 176 -7.19 15.47 1.03
CA GLN A 176 -8.07 14.36 0.65
C GLN A 176 -8.48 13.49 1.82
N PHE A 177 -8.15 13.90 3.06
CA PHE A 177 -8.59 13.16 4.24
C PHE A 177 -10.13 13.11 4.26
N PRO A 178 -10.74 11.94 4.34
CA PRO A 178 -12.18 11.78 4.08
C PRO A 178 -12.99 12.40 5.20
N LYS A 179 -13.41 13.65 5.03
CA LYS A 179 -14.33 14.31 5.97
C LYS A 179 -15.77 13.84 5.82
N ASN A 180 -16.17 13.40 4.61
CA ASN A 180 -17.55 13.00 4.28
C ASN A 180 -17.64 11.71 3.45
N GLN A 181 -16.54 11.07 3.08
CA GLN A 181 -16.53 9.83 2.27
C GLN A 181 -16.11 8.64 3.11
N ARG A 182 -16.72 7.47 2.89
CA ARG A 182 -16.36 6.24 3.60
C ARG A 182 -14.96 5.72 3.23
N THR A 183 -14.47 6.03 2.03
CA THR A 183 -13.17 5.57 1.53
C THR A 183 -12.56 6.63 0.62
N SER A 184 -11.27 6.89 0.77
CA SER A 184 -10.46 7.76 -0.10
C SER A 184 -9.19 7.03 -0.52
N GLN A 185 -8.75 7.26 -1.76
CA GLN A 185 -7.49 6.72 -2.29
C GLN A 185 -6.61 7.89 -2.74
N VAL A 186 -5.37 7.88 -2.31
CA VAL A 186 -4.37 8.92 -2.60
C VAL A 186 -3.10 8.25 -3.08
N HIS A 187 -2.49 8.77 -4.14
CA HIS A 187 -1.18 8.36 -4.58
C HIS A 187 -0.14 9.34 -4.02
N SER A 188 0.90 8.83 -3.40
CA SER A 188 1.97 9.65 -2.84
C SER A 188 3.31 8.95 -2.98
N GLU A 189 4.36 9.74 -3.05
CA GLU A 189 5.73 9.25 -3.08
C GLU A 189 6.36 9.38 -1.67
N TYR A 190 7.01 8.30 -1.23
CA TYR A 190 7.72 8.26 0.04
C TYR A 190 9.04 7.49 -0.11
N LEU A 191 10.16 8.11 0.23
CA LEU A 191 11.51 7.53 0.11
C LEU A 191 11.83 6.95 -1.28
N GLY A 192 11.41 7.64 -2.35
CA GLY A 192 11.64 7.22 -3.74
C GLY A 192 10.76 6.06 -4.21
N ARG A 193 9.75 5.66 -3.43
CA ARG A 193 8.75 4.64 -3.79
C ARG A 193 7.38 5.26 -3.92
N LYS A 194 6.57 4.73 -4.83
CA LYS A 194 5.20 5.19 -5.09
C LYS A 194 4.20 4.29 -4.38
N TYR A 195 3.39 4.89 -3.53
CA TYR A 195 2.39 4.19 -2.72
C TYR A 195 0.98 4.66 -3.08
N GLN A 196 0.07 3.70 -3.24
CA GLN A 196 -1.36 3.97 -3.16
C GLN A 196 -1.79 3.83 -1.69
N ILE A 197 -2.34 4.90 -1.14
CA ILE A 197 -2.78 4.98 0.24
C ILE A 197 -4.30 4.97 0.23
N THR A 198 -4.88 3.91 0.79
CA THR A 198 -6.33 3.79 0.96
C THR A 198 -6.69 4.10 2.40
N ILE A 199 -7.55 5.10 2.59
CA ILE A 199 -8.04 5.54 3.89
C ILE A 199 -9.54 5.21 3.96
N LYS A 200 -9.93 4.38 4.93
CA LYS A 200 -11.31 3.95 5.13
C LYS A 200 -11.81 4.39 6.51
N ALA A 201 -12.90 5.14 6.56
CA ALA A 201 -13.56 5.51 7.80
C ALA A 201 -14.18 4.26 8.46
N VAL A 202 -13.91 4.07 9.75
CA VAL A 202 -14.45 2.98 10.57
C VAL A 202 -15.11 3.61 11.80
N SER A 203 -16.42 3.40 11.93
CA SER A 203 -17.16 3.85 13.11
C SER A 203 -16.95 2.85 14.24
N ILE A 204 -16.60 3.34 15.43
CA ILE A 204 -16.51 2.49 16.62
C ILE A 204 -17.87 1.88 16.97
N ARG A 205 -18.99 2.54 16.62
CA ARG A 205 -20.34 1.98 16.81
C ARG A 205 -20.55 0.70 16.02
N ASP A 206 -20.03 0.60 14.81
CA ASP A 206 -20.18 -0.60 13.96
C ASP A 206 -19.44 -1.82 14.57
N ILE A 207 -18.47 -1.58 15.47
CA ILE A 207 -17.68 -2.63 16.15
C ILE A 207 -18.25 -2.97 17.53
N VAL A 208 -18.91 -2.02 18.20
CA VAL A 208 -19.33 -2.09 19.62
C VAL A 208 -20.86 -2.17 19.78
N GLU A 209 -21.60 -2.47 18.72
CA GLU A 209 -23.08 -2.55 18.73
C GLU A 209 -23.68 -3.47 19.82
N THR A 210 -22.86 -4.27 20.52
CA THR A 210 -23.31 -5.18 21.58
C THR A 210 -23.10 -4.68 23.01
N VAL A 211 -22.49 -3.51 23.25
CA VAL A 211 -22.04 -3.10 24.61
C VAL A 211 -22.41 -1.66 25.01
N VAL A 212 -23.06 -0.87 24.16
CA VAL A 212 -23.36 0.53 24.52
C VAL A 212 -24.78 0.63 25.09
N ASP A 213 -24.88 1.00 26.37
CA ASP A 213 -26.13 1.37 27.05
C ASP A 213 -26.82 2.52 26.29
N GLU A 214 -28.16 2.49 26.23
CA GLU A 214 -29.02 3.43 25.50
C GLU A 214 -28.88 4.91 25.95
N GLU A 215 -28.21 5.18 27.05
CA GLU A 215 -28.05 6.54 27.61
C GLU A 215 -27.04 7.45 26.90
N ASP A 216 -26.16 6.91 26.00
CA ASP A 216 -25.11 7.71 25.35
C ASP A 216 -25.38 8.05 23.85
N GLN A 217 -26.66 8.06 23.45
CA GLN A 217 -27.10 8.32 22.07
C GLN A 217 -26.83 9.75 21.55
N GLY A 218 -26.37 10.66 22.40
CA GLY A 218 -26.13 12.08 22.06
C GLY A 218 -24.71 12.46 21.69
N LYS A 219 -23.70 11.65 22.00
CA LYS A 219 -22.29 11.98 21.69
C LYS A 219 -21.86 11.35 20.39
N LYS A 220 -21.31 12.17 19.49
CA LYS A 220 -20.64 11.68 18.26
C LYS A 220 -19.56 10.71 18.65
N ALA A 221 -19.71 9.42 18.29
CA ALA A 221 -18.65 8.43 18.50
C ALA A 221 -17.40 8.88 17.71
N PRO A 222 -16.21 8.80 18.31
CA PRO A 222 -14.98 9.15 17.63
C PRO A 222 -14.81 8.28 16.38
N MET A 223 -14.53 8.92 15.25
CA MET A 223 -14.26 8.24 13.99
C MET A 223 -12.79 7.82 13.96
N MET A 224 -12.53 6.57 13.60
CA MET A 224 -11.20 6.09 13.31
C MET A 224 -11.06 5.82 11.82
N TYR A 225 -9.84 5.87 11.34
CA TYR A 225 -9.53 5.63 9.93
C TYR A 225 -8.53 4.49 9.80
N ALA A 226 -8.96 3.45 9.12
CA ALA A 226 -8.08 2.38 8.69
C ALA A 226 -7.25 2.86 7.48
N VAL A 227 -5.94 2.69 7.53
CA VAL A 227 -5.00 3.16 6.51
C VAL A 227 -4.23 1.98 5.97
N TYR A 228 -4.28 1.80 4.65
CA TYR A 228 -3.58 0.75 3.93
C TYR A 228 -2.58 1.36 2.96
N LEU A 229 -1.37 0.80 2.89
CA LEU A 229 -0.37 1.17 1.88
C LEU A 229 -0.19 0.03 0.90
N SER A 230 -0.28 0.34 -0.39
CA SER A 230 0.09 -0.56 -1.48
C SER A 230 1.31 0.03 -2.20
N ASP A 231 2.41 -0.71 -2.26
CA ASP A 231 3.58 -0.30 -3.04
C ASP A 231 3.30 -0.59 -4.52
N GLU A 232 3.14 0.46 -5.31
CA GLU A 232 2.88 0.41 -6.74
C GLU A 232 4.13 0.67 -7.58
N THR A 233 5.30 0.85 -6.95
CA THR A 233 6.53 1.25 -7.63
C THR A 233 6.85 0.32 -8.79
N GLN A 234 6.95 -0.98 -8.52
CA GLN A 234 7.26 -1.97 -9.56
C GLN A 234 6.19 -2.04 -10.64
N MET A 235 4.91 -1.98 -10.26
CA MET A 235 3.80 -2.02 -11.22
C MET A 235 3.86 -0.82 -12.17
N LEU A 236 4.12 0.37 -11.65
CA LEU A 236 4.25 1.58 -12.47
C LEU A 236 5.50 1.57 -13.34
N GLU A 237 6.63 1.07 -12.83
CA GLU A 237 7.86 0.87 -13.61
C GLU A 237 7.64 -0.13 -14.75
N TRP A 238 7.01 -1.28 -14.47
CA TRP A 238 6.66 -2.25 -15.51
C TRP A 238 5.69 -1.70 -16.53
N LYS A 239 4.68 -0.95 -16.09
CA LYS A 239 3.72 -0.30 -16.99
C LYS A 239 4.44 0.69 -17.92
N GLN A 240 5.34 1.49 -17.37
CA GLN A 240 6.14 2.42 -18.16
C GLN A 240 7.05 1.69 -19.15
N LYS A 241 7.74 0.64 -18.70
CA LYS A 241 8.60 -0.17 -19.55
C LYS A 241 7.83 -0.81 -20.70
N VAL A 242 6.66 -1.39 -20.44
CA VAL A 242 5.79 -1.95 -21.49
C VAL A 242 5.36 -0.85 -22.48
N GLU A 243 5.08 0.36 -22.02
CA GLU A 243 4.74 1.49 -22.90
C GLU A 243 5.93 1.92 -23.74
N ASP A 244 7.13 1.96 -23.19
CA ASP A 244 8.35 2.38 -23.86
C ASP A 244 8.85 1.33 -24.85
N GLU A 245 8.64 0.04 -24.58
CA GLU A 245 9.00 -1.07 -25.48
C GLU A 245 7.99 -1.32 -26.60
N LYS A 246 6.85 -0.62 -26.67
CA LYS A 246 5.90 -0.75 -27.78
C LYS A 246 6.58 -0.48 -29.12
N LEU A 247 6.33 -1.34 -30.08
CA LEU A 247 6.91 -1.21 -31.41
C LEU A 247 6.11 -0.22 -32.27
N VAL A 248 6.84 0.69 -32.90
CA VAL A 248 6.38 1.67 -33.88
C VAL A 248 6.77 1.19 -35.26
N ALA A 249 5.81 1.07 -36.14
CA ALA A 249 6.07 0.85 -37.58
C ALA A 249 6.39 2.17 -38.27
N ALA A 250 7.44 2.19 -39.04
CA ALA A 250 7.89 3.36 -39.81
C ALA A 250 8.04 3.01 -41.30
N LEU A 251 7.44 3.78 -42.16
CA LEU A 251 7.68 3.77 -43.60
C LEU A 251 8.41 5.06 -43.95
N ILE A 252 9.50 4.95 -44.72
CA ILE A 252 10.33 6.07 -45.17
C ILE A 252 10.41 6.00 -46.65
N TYR A 253 9.90 7.00 -47.32
CA TYR A 253 9.89 7.09 -48.79
C TYR A 253 10.70 8.31 -49.23
N LEU A 254 11.48 8.13 -50.32
CA LEU A 254 12.10 9.25 -51.01
C LEU A 254 11.05 9.89 -51.92
N ASP A 255 10.74 11.16 -51.69
CA ASP A 255 9.63 11.86 -52.41
C ASP A 255 9.96 12.11 -53.88
N ASN A 256 11.21 12.44 -54.19
CA ASN A 256 11.68 12.90 -55.51
C ASN A 256 12.84 12.06 -56.04
N TYR A 257 12.75 10.73 -55.89
CA TYR A 257 13.83 9.79 -56.20
C TYR A 257 14.29 9.87 -57.65
N ASP A 258 13.35 9.82 -58.61
CA ASP A 258 13.66 9.82 -60.03
C ASP A 258 14.18 11.20 -60.50
N GLU A 259 13.60 12.30 -60.03
CA GLU A 259 14.03 13.66 -60.36
C GLU A 259 15.45 13.95 -59.89
N VAL A 260 15.80 13.47 -58.69
CA VAL A 260 17.16 13.63 -58.16
C VAL A 260 18.16 12.82 -58.94
N LEU A 261 17.84 11.58 -59.33
CA LEU A 261 18.71 10.74 -60.13
C LEU A 261 18.91 11.31 -61.55
N ASP A 262 17.89 11.92 -62.13
CA ASP A 262 17.98 12.53 -63.44
C ASP A 262 18.76 13.86 -63.45
N SER A 263 18.90 14.46 -62.27
CA SER A 263 19.68 15.70 -62.08
C SER A 263 21.18 15.50 -62.04
N ILE A 264 21.68 14.24 -62.03
CA ILE A 264 23.13 13.92 -61.93
C ILE A 264 23.57 12.99 -63.06
N GLU A 265 24.90 12.97 -63.30
CA GLU A 265 25.53 12.04 -64.23
C GLU A 265 25.26 10.58 -63.87
N GLU A 266 24.97 9.74 -64.83
CA GLU A 266 24.63 8.33 -64.65
C GLU A 266 25.69 7.55 -63.83
N THR A 267 26.97 7.88 -64.03
CA THR A 267 28.11 7.29 -63.30
C THR A 267 28.11 7.56 -61.81
N ARG A 268 27.45 8.63 -61.36
CA ARG A 268 27.36 9.06 -59.94
C ARG A 268 26.11 8.58 -59.23
N ARG A 269 25.09 8.11 -59.97
CA ARG A 269 23.81 7.65 -59.42
C ARG A 269 23.99 6.57 -58.31
N PRO A 270 24.85 5.52 -58.49
CA PRO A 270 25.05 4.51 -57.45
C PRO A 270 25.64 5.09 -56.14
N LEU A 271 26.51 6.09 -56.27
CA LEU A 271 27.11 6.75 -55.10
C LEU A 271 26.07 7.55 -54.32
N LEU A 272 25.18 8.28 -54.99
CA LEU A 272 24.11 9.02 -54.36
C LEU A 272 23.18 8.08 -53.59
N ILE A 273 22.74 7.00 -54.20
CA ILE A 273 21.90 5.97 -53.59
C ILE A 273 22.57 5.41 -52.36
N ALA A 274 23.87 5.07 -52.44
CA ALA A 274 24.62 4.53 -51.30
C ALA A 274 24.74 5.51 -50.11
N LEU A 275 24.89 6.81 -50.41
CA LEU A 275 24.93 7.84 -49.37
C LEU A 275 23.57 8.03 -48.67
N ILE A 276 22.46 8.02 -49.42
CA ILE A 276 21.11 8.07 -48.91
C ILE A 276 20.83 6.85 -48.03
N ASP A 277 21.09 5.64 -48.56
CA ASP A 277 20.94 4.37 -47.83
C ASP A 277 21.73 4.38 -46.52
N ARG A 278 22.95 4.87 -46.57
CA ARG A 278 23.81 5.00 -45.39
C ARG A 278 23.23 5.96 -44.34
N GLN A 279 22.73 7.13 -44.78
CA GLN A 279 22.20 8.14 -43.86
C GLN A 279 20.93 7.65 -43.18
N ILE A 280 19.98 7.08 -43.93
CA ILE A 280 18.74 6.52 -43.38
C ILE A 280 19.06 5.36 -42.43
N THR A 281 19.94 4.43 -42.83
CA THR A 281 20.33 3.30 -42.01
C THR A 281 21.05 3.75 -40.74
N LYS A 282 21.96 4.72 -40.81
CA LYS A 282 22.67 5.30 -39.67
C LYS A 282 21.70 5.94 -38.68
N TYR A 283 20.72 6.70 -39.18
CA TYR A 283 19.70 7.36 -38.34
C TYR A 283 18.87 6.32 -37.57
N ILE A 284 18.26 5.36 -38.25
CA ILE A 284 17.45 4.32 -37.60
C ILE A 284 18.27 3.47 -36.65
N SER A 285 19.51 3.13 -36.98
CA SER A 285 20.42 2.37 -36.13
C SER A 285 20.84 3.14 -34.87
N ALA A 286 20.94 4.46 -34.92
CA ALA A 286 21.24 5.31 -33.77
C ALA A 286 20.11 5.24 -32.71
N TYR A 287 18.89 4.99 -33.12
CA TYR A 287 17.73 4.73 -32.27
C TYR A 287 17.46 3.23 -32.06
N HIS A 288 18.46 2.38 -32.21
CA HIS A 288 18.37 0.93 -32.02
C HIS A 288 17.26 0.25 -32.84
N GLY A 289 16.83 0.89 -33.93
CA GLY A 289 15.79 0.39 -34.81
C GLY A 289 16.30 -0.66 -35.81
N VAL A 290 15.36 -1.43 -36.35
CA VAL A 290 15.61 -2.36 -37.44
C VAL A 290 15.08 -1.72 -38.71
N ILE A 291 15.87 -1.73 -39.81
CA ILE A 291 15.47 -1.18 -41.08
C ILE A 291 15.67 -2.18 -42.20
N LYS A 292 14.76 -2.18 -43.17
CA LYS A 292 14.84 -2.97 -44.39
C LYS A 292 14.43 -2.12 -45.58
N LYS A 293 15.26 -2.10 -46.63
CA LYS A 293 14.89 -1.52 -47.92
C LYS A 293 13.91 -2.45 -48.62
N LEU A 294 12.74 -1.93 -49.01
CA LEU A 294 11.67 -2.65 -49.71
C LEU A 294 11.80 -2.51 -51.22
N GLU A 295 11.96 -1.26 -51.67
CA GLU A 295 12.11 -0.86 -53.05
C GLU A 295 13.28 0.13 -53.18
N ASN A 296 13.56 0.63 -54.33
CA ASN A 296 14.66 1.57 -54.54
C ASN A 296 14.56 2.85 -53.72
N ASP A 297 13.32 3.32 -53.52
CA ASP A 297 12.94 4.56 -52.88
C ASP A 297 12.18 4.38 -51.58
N LYS A 298 11.96 3.11 -51.11
CA LYS A 298 11.10 2.80 -50.00
C LYS A 298 11.79 1.94 -48.95
N TYR A 299 11.67 2.33 -47.70
CA TYR A 299 12.21 1.59 -46.54
C TYR A 299 11.10 1.33 -45.52
N PHE A 300 11.22 0.21 -44.86
CA PHE A 300 10.44 -0.13 -43.69
C PHE A 300 11.37 -0.20 -42.48
N ALA A 301 10.98 0.44 -41.39
CA ALA A 301 11.73 0.36 -40.14
C ALA A 301 10.80 0.09 -38.95
N ILE A 302 11.40 -0.41 -37.90
CA ILE A 302 10.74 -0.61 -36.62
C ILE A 302 11.62 0.02 -35.54
N VAL A 303 11.04 0.85 -34.70
CA VAL A 303 11.68 1.46 -33.53
C VAL A 303 10.79 1.26 -32.29
N SER A 304 11.35 1.42 -31.09
CA SER A 304 10.54 1.43 -29.88
C SER A 304 9.86 2.79 -29.67
N ASN A 305 8.82 2.81 -28.84
CA ASN A 305 8.12 4.05 -28.49
C ASN A 305 9.00 5.03 -27.70
N GLU A 306 9.94 4.51 -26.90
CA GLU A 306 10.95 5.33 -26.22
C GLU A 306 11.77 6.13 -27.23
N HIS A 307 12.33 5.46 -28.23
CA HIS A 307 13.12 6.11 -29.29
C HIS A 307 12.28 6.98 -30.20
N LEU A 308 10.99 6.65 -30.42
CA LEU A 308 10.07 7.58 -31.11
C LEU A 308 9.98 8.92 -30.39
N LYS A 309 9.86 8.91 -29.04
CA LYS A 309 9.84 10.14 -28.23
C LYS A 309 11.14 10.96 -28.38
N GLU A 310 12.28 10.28 -28.44
CA GLU A 310 13.56 10.93 -28.72
C GLU A 310 13.64 11.52 -30.13
N MET A 311 13.15 10.79 -31.14
CA MET A 311 13.05 11.30 -32.50
C MET A 311 12.15 12.55 -32.59
N GLN A 312 11.03 12.55 -31.87
CA GLN A 312 10.13 13.71 -31.76
C GLN A 312 10.81 14.90 -31.08
N ALA A 313 11.56 14.68 -30.00
CA ALA A 313 12.30 15.73 -29.29
C ALA A 313 13.39 16.37 -30.17
N ASN A 314 13.92 15.63 -31.16
CA ASN A 314 14.90 16.09 -32.12
C ASN A 314 14.27 16.50 -33.47
N ASP A 315 12.95 16.78 -33.51
CA ASP A 315 12.20 17.20 -34.69
C ASP A 315 12.49 16.35 -35.93
N PHE A 316 12.74 15.05 -35.77
CA PHE A 316 13.08 14.11 -36.84
C PHE A 316 14.21 14.65 -37.77
N SER A 317 15.38 14.89 -37.20
CA SER A 317 16.55 15.50 -37.91
C SER A 317 16.91 14.84 -39.24
N LEU A 318 16.47 13.60 -39.49
CA LEU A 318 16.68 12.88 -40.75
C LEU A 318 16.12 13.66 -41.93
N LEU A 319 15.01 14.41 -41.80
CA LEU A 319 14.45 15.22 -42.88
C LEU A 319 15.47 16.25 -43.39
N GLU A 320 16.19 16.89 -42.49
CA GLU A 320 17.21 17.88 -42.85
C GLU A 320 18.54 17.23 -43.24
N ASP A 321 18.92 16.14 -42.57
CA ASP A 321 20.16 15.42 -42.83
C ASP A 321 20.24 14.93 -44.30
N VAL A 322 19.14 14.38 -44.84
CA VAL A 322 19.13 13.88 -46.22
C VAL A 322 19.24 15.02 -47.27
N LYS A 323 18.71 16.21 -46.98
CA LYS A 323 18.81 17.39 -47.85
C LYS A 323 20.25 17.86 -48.03
N THR A 324 21.12 17.58 -47.06
CA THR A 324 22.56 17.94 -47.12
C THR A 324 23.37 17.06 -48.06
N ILE A 325 22.80 15.92 -48.51
CA ILE A 325 23.50 14.98 -49.38
C ILE A 325 23.60 15.60 -50.78
N SER A 326 24.83 16.00 -51.15
CA SER A 326 25.11 16.59 -52.47
C SER A 326 26.40 16.00 -53.04
N ILE A 327 26.31 15.47 -54.26
CA ILE A 327 27.43 14.99 -55.10
C ILE A 327 27.40 15.55 -56.49
N GLY A 328 26.76 16.72 -56.67
CA GLY A 328 26.54 17.39 -57.93
C GLY A 328 25.09 17.34 -58.41
N ASN A 329 24.16 16.85 -57.58
CA ASN A 329 22.73 16.94 -57.82
C ASN A 329 22.27 18.41 -57.72
N THR A 330 21.42 18.84 -58.63
CA THR A 330 20.84 20.19 -58.64
C THR A 330 19.57 20.29 -57.79
N ILE A 331 18.98 19.15 -57.44
CA ILE A 331 17.77 19.01 -56.64
C ILE A 331 18.14 18.33 -55.32
N ASN A 332 17.68 18.89 -54.18
CA ASN A 332 17.90 18.27 -52.88
C ASN A 332 17.05 16.99 -52.72
N VAL A 333 17.62 16.01 -52.08
CA VAL A 333 16.86 14.80 -51.69
C VAL A 333 15.86 15.16 -50.60
N THR A 334 14.59 14.75 -50.76
CA THR A 334 13.55 14.85 -49.73
C THR A 334 12.97 13.50 -49.40
N ILE A 335 12.54 13.35 -48.19
CA ILE A 335 11.90 12.11 -47.68
C ILE A 335 10.63 12.43 -46.91
N SER A 336 9.70 11.49 -46.99
CA SER A 336 8.52 11.47 -46.14
C SER A 336 8.60 10.26 -45.19
N ILE A 337 8.11 10.42 -43.96
CA ILE A 337 8.07 9.35 -42.96
C ILE A 337 6.65 9.19 -42.46
N GLY A 338 6.11 7.98 -42.58
CA GLY A 338 4.83 7.57 -42.00
C GLY A 338 5.04 6.67 -40.80
N LEU A 339 4.51 7.06 -39.66
CA LEU A 339 4.65 6.34 -38.40
C LEU A 339 3.30 5.81 -37.90
N GLY A 340 3.27 4.55 -37.39
CA GLY A 340 2.06 3.94 -36.85
C GLY A 340 2.31 3.27 -35.50
N ILE A 341 1.49 3.62 -34.51
CA ILE A 341 1.58 3.10 -33.14
C ILE A 341 0.18 2.88 -32.55
N ASN A 342 0.11 2.06 -31.48
CA ASN A 342 -1.10 1.80 -30.69
C ASN A 342 -2.29 1.20 -31.46
N GLY A 343 -2.06 0.54 -32.61
CA GLY A 343 -3.09 -0.18 -33.35
C GLY A 343 -3.56 -1.47 -32.70
N GLY A 344 -2.92 -1.90 -31.60
CA GLY A 344 -3.24 -3.14 -30.89
C GLY A 344 -2.57 -4.39 -31.47
N THR A 345 -2.15 -4.36 -32.74
CA THR A 345 -1.37 -5.42 -33.41
C THR A 345 -0.28 -4.81 -34.28
N TYR A 346 0.78 -5.56 -34.56
CA TYR A 346 1.86 -5.11 -35.43
C TYR A 346 1.37 -4.81 -36.88
N SER A 347 0.47 -5.65 -37.39
CA SER A 347 -0.15 -5.42 -38.71
C SER A 347 -0.89 -4.09 -38.77
N LYS A 348 -1.64 -3.78 -37.72
CA LYS A 348 -2.40 -2.52 -37.68
C LYS A 348 -1.51 -1.28 -37.49
N ASN A 349 -0.40 -1.42 -36.76
CA ASN A 349 0.62 -0.37 -36.70
C ASN A 349 1.23 -0.11 -38.10
N TYR A 350 1.47 -1.16 -38.88
CA TYR A 350 1.91 -1.03 -40.25
C TYR A 350 0.85 -0.35 -41.15
N ASP A 351 -0.43 -0.73 -41.00
CA ASP A 351 -1.53 -0.07 -41.73
C ASP A 351 -1.64 1.41 -41.36
N TYR A 352 -1.41 1.76 -40.10
CA TYR A 352 -1.34 3.14 -39.63
C TYR A 352 -0.14 3.88 -40.25
N ALA A 353 1.02 3.25 -40.34
CA ALA A 353 2.19 3.81 -40.99
C ALA A 353 1.92 4.05 -42.47
N ARG A 354 1.20 3.14 -43.20
CA ARG A 354 0.77 3.32 -44.57
C ARG A 354 -0.16 4.51 -44.74
N MET A 355 -1.18 4.62 -43.91
CA MET A 355 -2.09 5.79 -43.97
C MET A 355 -1.31 7.09 -43.68
N ALA A 356 -0.36 7.05 -42.76
CA ALA A 356 0.45 8.21 -42.40
C ALA A 356 1.37 8.65 -43.56
N ILE A 357 2.03 7.70 -44.23
CA ILE A 357 2.90 8.02 -45.37
C ILE A 357 2.09 8.57 -46.57
N ASP A 358 0.91 7.99 -46.84
CA ASP A 358 0.02 8.49 -47.89
C ASP A 358 -0.42 9.94 -47.60
N MET A 359 -0.68 10.28 -46.35
CA MET A 359 -0.99 11.65 -45.92
C MET A 359 0.20 12.59 -46.07
N ALA A 360 1.42 12.14 -45.75
CA ALA A 360 2.64 12.92 -45.93
C ALA A 360 2.85 13.26 -47.40
N LEU A 361 2.76 12.26 -48.29
CA LEU A 361 2.90 12.43 -49.72
C LEU A 361 1.78 13.32 -50.34
N GLY A 362 0.53 13.10 -49.90
CA GLY A 362 -0.63 13.88 -50.33
C GLY A 362 -0.55 15.38 -49.98
N ARG A 363 0.32 15.76 -49.00
CA ARG A 363 0.57 17.16 -48.63
C ARG A 363 1.83 17.75 -49.27
N GLY A 364 2.46 17.01 -50.16
CA GLY A 364 3.64 17.48 -50.91
C GLY A 364 4.97 16.92 -50.41
N GLY A 365 4.96 15.96 -49.49
CA GLY A 365 6.17 15.31 -48.99
C GLY A 365 6.96 16.16 -47.98
N ASP A 366 8.23 15.78 -47.74
CA ASP A 366 9.20 16.45 -46.85
C ASP A 366 8.69 16.64 -45.42
N GLN A 367 8.04 15.64 -44.90
CA GLN A 367 7.42 15.69 -43.56
C GLN A 367 7.28 14.32 -42.93
N VAL A 368 7.06 14.32 -41.60
CA VAL A 368 6.69 13.14 -40.83
C VAL A 368 5.24 13.21 -40.42
N VAL A 369 4.50 12.14 -40.61
CA VAL A 369 3.14 11.97 -40.09
C VAL A 369 3.11 10.79 -39.14
N LEU A 370 2.62 11.01 -37.94
CA LEU A 370 2.39 9.99 -36.92
C LEU A 370 0.89 9.74 -36.79
N LYS A 371 0.48 8.49 -36.98
CA LYS A 371 -0.86 8.03 -36.68
C LYS A 371 -0.87 7.18 -35.40
N ASN A 372 -1.58 7.68 -34.39
CA ASN A 372 -1.78 7.04 -33.10
C ASN A 372 -3.29 6.85 -32.88
N GLN A 373 -3.82 5.68 -33.19
CA GLN A 373 -5.27 5.42 -33.23
C GLN A 373 -6.02 6.45 -34.10
N ASP A 374 -6.82 7.30 -33.47
CA ASP A 374 -7.60 8.34 -34.13
C ASP A 374 -6.85 9.68 -34.27
N GLU A 375 -5.72 9.83 -33.55
CA GLU A 375 -4.91 11.05 -33.60
C GLU A 375 -3.88 11.00 -34.70
N ILE A 376 -3.71 12.14 -35.35
CA ILE A 376 -2.71 12.33 -36.40
C ILE A 376 -1.91 13.59 -36.11
N THR A 377 -0.59 13.42 -36.02
CA THR A 377 0.34 14.50 -35.73
C THR A 377 1.30 14.67 -36.89
N TYR A 378 1.63 15.92 -37.23
CA TYR A 378 2.51 16.27 -38.33
C TYR A 378 3.76 16.97 -37.80
N TYR A 379 4.93 16.64 -38.38
CA TYR A 379 6.21 17.24 -38.08
C TYR A 379 6.90 17.61 -39.37
N GLY A 380 7.57 18.76 -39.45
CA GLY A 380 8.12 19.27 -40.69
C GLY A 380 7.03 19.72 -41.66
N GLY A 381 7.40 19.93 -42.91
CA GLY A 381 6.51 20.48 -43.92
C GLY A 381 6.39 21.99 -43.84
N ARG A 382 6.26 22.66 -45.00
CA ARG A 382 6.02 24.11 -45.13
C ARG A 382 4.54 24.44 -45.13
#